data_1febba55d8c9952e565b5fa23984480b
#
_entry.id   1febba55d8c9952e565b5fa23984480b
#
_cell.length_a   1.000
_cell.length_b   1.000
_cell.length_c   1.000
_cell.angle_alpha   90.00
_cell.angle_beta   90.00
_cell.angle_gamma   90.00
#
_symmetry.space_group_name_H-M   'P 1'
#
loop_
_entity.id
_entity.type
_entity.pdbx_description
1 polymer ?
#
loop_
_entity_poly.entity_id
_entity_poly.type
_entity_poly.pdbx_seq_one_letter_code
_entity_poly.pdbx_strand_id
1 'polypeptide(L)'
;MSDSIFSLNYLALCKSSPDFAAKITKYENAKEYSIQINEGKETTLLIDGRQLTSHHDRMGAAKYQCQKLDIKKPICIYGFGLGDNVKYLLNKNPKADIRVFILNPALFLKLLSIDDELHTLFKANVNFSLPDDNTCIYSNSIIMQSELLIDSKTFNNLKSRLINFLDNNFANDYFNKTTKKLFDKNIKDNFELLKNEKALTQEILDKYPKEIMITASGPSLEDNIETVRELHNCGVLLIAADTSLTTLNAEKIIPDVIVTTDANVYVALKDRIFKDLGLYKNTTLIFSAHSEKGLIEKYPGPKFFIYQKRDLEQLPYLTKDNADFISYGGSVLNESVAIAIKSKAKTIKLFGCDFAFKGDRTHTGDIADKAMSTYDKELYVECNDGLMQKTIRVFNLYREYLEDEISKHKDIRFENYSKTGAKIKGAILV
;
A
#
# COMPACT_ATOMS: atom_id res chain seq x y z
N MET A 1 14.86 -23.58 37.54
CA MET A 1 14.48 -22.16 37.50
C MET A 1 13.42 -21.84 36.41
N SER A 2 13.53 -22.40 35.21
CA SER A 2 12.53 -22.14 34.12
C SER A 2 11.10 -22.57 34.49
N ASP A 3 10.91 -23.72 35.13
CA ASP A 3 9.57 -24.23 35.45
C ASP A 3 8.85 -23.39 36.51
N SER A 4 9.58 -22.75 37.44
CA SER A 4 9.02 -21.86 38.46
C SER A 4 8.56 -20.50 37.85
N ILE A 5 9.34 -19.92 36.90
CA ILE A 5 9.02 -18.69 36.20
C ILE A 5 7.80 -18.91 35.33
N PHE A 6 7.82 -19.98 34.52
CA PHE A 6 6.66 -20.34 33.69
C PHE A 6 5.39 -20.48 34.54
N SER A 7 5.47 -21.26 35.64
CA SER A 7 4.31 -21.50 36.50
C SER A 7 3.77 -20.20 37.10
N LEU A 8 4.62 -19.28 37.54
CA LEU A 8 4.24 -17.98 38.07
C LEU A 8 3.46 -17.16 37.02
N ASN A 9 4.04 -17.01 35.83
CA ASN A 9 3.45 -16.24 34.73
C ASN A 9 2.16 -16.89 34.20
N TYR A 10 2.17 -18.21 34.00
CA TYR A 10 1.01 -18.92 33.48
C TYR A 10 -0.17 -18.93 34.44
N LEU A 11 0.07 -19.07 35.77
CA LEU A 11 -0.99 -18.95 36.78
C LEU A 11 -1.60 -17.55 36.81
N ALA A 12 -0.80 -16.50 36.67
CA ALA A 12 -1.32 -15.14 36.56
C ALA A 12 -2.15 -14.94 35.28
N LEU A 13 -1.71 -15.50 34.17
CA LEU A 13 -2.45 -15.49 32.90
C LEU A 13 -3.78 -16.26 33.01
N CYS A 14 -3.80 -17.43 33.65
CA CYS A 14 -5.02 -18.21 33.90
C CYS A 14 -6.05 -17.43 34.70
N LYS A 15 -5.60 -16.61 35.67
CA LYS A 15 -6.48 -15.78 36.50
C LYS A 15 -7.07 -14.59 35.71
N SER A 16 -6.29 -13.96 34.85
CA SER A 16 -6.72 -12.77 34.11
C SER A 16 -7.44 -13.10 32.79
N SER A 17 -7.06 -14.18 32.12
CA SER A 17 -7.55 -14.55 30.79
C SER A 17 -7.65 -16.08 30.64
N PRO A 18 -8.58 -16.75 31.37
CA PRO A 18 -8.67 -18.21 31.45
C PRO A 18 -8.91 -18.88 30.10
N ASP A 19 -9.82 -18.36 29.29
CA ASP A 19 -10.12 -18.91 27.95
C ASP A 19 -8.95 -18.82 27.00
N PHE A 20 -8.17 -17.74 27.06
CA PHE A 20 -6.94 -17.59 26.27
C PHE A 20 -5.87 -18.55 26.76
N ALA A 21 -5.64 -18.64 28.07
CA ALA A 21 -4.67 -19.55 28.66
C ALA A 21 -4.95 -21.01 28.26
N ALA A 22 -6.20 -21.45 28.27
CA ALA A 22 -6.58 -22.78 27.81
C ALA A 22 -6.34 -23.02 26.32
N LYS A 23 -6.53 -22.01 25.46
CA LYS A 23 -6.36 -22.12 24.01
C LYS A 23 -4.91 -22.07 23.56
N ILE A 24 -4.04 -21.34 24.26
CA ILE A 24 -2.66 -21.11 23.81
C ILE A 24 -1.78 -22.34 23.98
N THR A 25 -2.06 -23.22 24.93
CA THR A 25 -1.25 -24.42 25.21
C THR A 25 -1.11 -25.36 24.00
N LYS A 26 -2.07 -25.39 23.10
CA LYS A 26 -2.00 -26.17 21.86
C LYS A 26 -0.84 -25.76 20.93
N TYR A 27 -0.23 -24.59 21.16
CA TYR A 27 0.91 -24.09 20.38
C TYR A 27 2.27 -24.37 21.04
N GLU A 28 2.33 -25.07 22.17
CA GLU A 28 3.55 -25.29 22.95
C GLU A 28 4.71 -25.84 22.11
N ASN A 29 4.41 -26.80 21.22
CA ASN A 29 5.39 -27.43 20.33
C ASN A 29 5.15 -27.09 18.85
N ALA A 30 4.42 -26.02 18.55
CA ALA A 30 4.05 -25.68 17.16
C ALA A 30 5.25 -25.16 16.35
N LYS A 31 6.23 -24.53 17.02
CA LYS A 31 7.46 -24.04 16.40
C LYS A 31 8.58 -23.94 17.43
N GLU A 32 9.77 -24.34 17.02
CA GLU A 32 11.01 -24.04 17.75
C GLU A 32 11.60 -22.72 17.25
N TYR A 33 12.22 -21.99 18.18
CA TYR A 33 12.88 -20.71 17.91
C TYR A 33 14.33 -20.76 18.39
N SER A 34 15.25 -20.20 17.62
CA SER A 34 16.56 -19.82 18.13
C SER A 34 16.41 -18.55 18.97
N ILE A 35 16.53 -18.67 20.27
CA ILE A 35 16.40 -17.53 21.20
C ILE A 35 17.78 -17.23 21.79
N GLN A 36 18.24 -15.99 21.59
CA GLN A 36 19.52 -15.52 22.13
C GLN A 36 19.27 -14.23 22.91
N ILE A 37 19.94 -14.09 24.04
CA ILE A 37 19.95 -12.86 24.82
C ILE A 37 20.84 -11.85 24.10
N ASN A 38 20.33 -10.66 23.85
CA ASN A 38 21.09 -9.53 23.30
C ASN A 38 21.27 -8.47 24.39
N GLU A 39 22.45 -8.43 24.95
CA GLU A 39 22.82 -7.47 25.98
C GLU A 39 23.22 -6.14 25.37
N GLY A 40 22.61 -5.06 25.85
CA GLY A 40 22.88 -3.68 25.49
C GLY A 40 22.82 -2.79 26.73
N LYS A 41 22.33 -1.56 26.62
CA LYS A 41 21.95 -0.77 27.80
C LYS A 41 20.79 -1.41 28.55
N GLU A 42 19.91 -2.06 27.79
CA GLU A 42 18.82 -2.88 28.29
C GLU A 42 18.81 -4.22 27.55
N THR A 43 18.42 -5.28 28.23
CA THR A 43 18.39 -6.62 27.67
C THR A 43 17.17 -6.81 26.77
N THR A 44 17.38 -7.37 25.58
CA THR A 44 16.33 -7.83 24.67
C THR A 44 16.65 -9.24 24.15
N LEU A 45 15.78 -9.80 23.31
CA LEU A 45 15.95 -11.12 22.72
C LEU A 45 16.12 -11.00 21.20
N LEU A 46 17.00 -11.83 20.65
CA LEU A 46 17.05 -12.15 19.23
C LEU A 46 16.28 -13.46 19.02
N ILE A 47 15.26 -13.41 18.19
CA ILE A 47 14.43 -14.55 17.82
C ILE A 47 14.69 -14.86 16.35
N ASP A 48 15.27 -16.02 16.06
CA ASP A 48 15.71 -16.40 14.72
C ASP A 48 16.56 -15.29 14.05
N GLY A 49 17.45 -14.66 14.83
CA GLY A 49 18.32 -13.56 14.40
C GLY A 49 17.66 -12.18 14.34
N ARG A 50 16.36 -12.05 14.68
CA ARG A 50 15.62 -10.76 14.68
C ARG A 50 15.46 -10.22 16.08
N GLN A 51 15.83 -8.97 16.27
CA GLN A 51 15.66 -8.28 17.55
C GLN A 51 14.19 -8.04 17.86
N LEU A 52 13.74 -8.46 19.05
CA LEU A 52 12.32 -8.38 19.44
C LEU A 52 11.91 -6.98 19.90
N THR A 53 12.72 -6.33 20.75
CA THR A 53 12.51 -4.97 21.27
C THR A 53 13.83 -4.19 21.30
N SER A 54 13.79 -2.89 21.65
CA SER A 54 15.01 -2.06 21.73
C SER A 54 16.02 -2.60 22.76
N HIS A 55 17.30 -2.62 22.43
CA HIS A 55 18.39 -2.92 23.37
C HIS A 55 19.04 -1.67 23.97
N HIS A 56 18.57 -0.48 23.59
CA HIS A 56 19.07 0.80 24.10
C HIS A 56 18.15 1.45 25.12
N ASP A 57 16.86 1.48 24.83
CA ASP A 57 15.83 2.10 25.68
C ASP A 57 14.47 1.48 25.31
N ARG A 58 14.08 0.45 26.06
CA ARG A 58 12.82 -0.29 25.85
C ARG A 58 11.61 0.57 26.15
N MET A 59 11.67 1.31 27.26
CA MET A 59 10.54 2.16 27.67
C MET A 59 10.40 3.42 26.81
N GLY A 60 11.51 4.00 26.33
CA GLY A 60 11.50 5.08 25.37
C GLY A 60 10.92 4.64 24.02
N ALA A 61 11.26 3.43 23.55
CA ALA A 61 10.67 2.84 22.34
C ALA A 61 9.16 2.61 22.51
N ALA A 62 8.73 2.05 23.66
CA ALA A 62 7.31 1.89 23.97
C ALA A 62 6.56 3.25 24.04
N LYS A 63 7.17 4.25 24.68
CA LYS A 63 6.64 5.62 24.70
C LYS A 63 6.45 6.18 23.29
N TYR A 64 7.44 6.02 22.43
CA TYR A 64 7.36 6.48 21.03
C TYR A 64 6.24 5.78 20.26
N GLN A 65 6.10 4.46 20.38
CA GLN A 65 5.04 3.70 19.74
C GLN A 65 3.64 4.10 20.24
N CYS A 66 3.51 4.44 21.54
CA CYS A 66 2.25 4.80 22.17
C CYS A 66 1.86 6.29 21.99
N GLN A 67 2.73 7.14 21.47
CA GLN A 67 2.54 8.61 21.49
C GLN A 67 1.31 9.12 20.74
N LYS A 68 0.83 8.39 19.73
CA LYS A 68 -0.34 8.76 18.92
C LYS A 68 -1.65 8.13 19.44
N LEU A 69 -1.61 7.30 20.49
CA LEU A 69 -2.77 6.59 20.98
C LEU A 69 -3.67 7.48 21.85
N ASP A 70 -4.97 7.29 21.70
CA ASP A 70 -5.95 7.82 22.63
C ASP A 70 -6.14 6.83 23.78
N ILE A 71 -5.52 7.13 24.94
CA ILE A 71 -5.55 6.28 26.13
C ILE A 71 -6.92 6.23 26.83
N LYS A 72 -7.90 7.02 26.38
CA LYS A 72 -9.27 7.01 26.87
C LYS A 72 -10.17 6.03 26.12
N LYS A 73 -9.69 5.50 25.00
CA LYS A 73 -10.39 4.51 24.17
C LYS A 73 -9.72 3.15 24.30
N PRO A 74 -10.42 2.05 23.96
CA PRO A 74 -9.79 0.74 23.87
C PRO A 74 -8.55 0.78 22.95
N ILE A 75 -7.45 0.20 23.42
CA ILE A 75 -6.18 0.13 22.70
C ILE A 75 -5.93 -1.31 22.27
N CYS A 76 -5.65 -1.49 20.99
CA CYS A 76 -5.30 -2.80 20.44
C CYS A 76 -3.78 -2.92 20.24
N ILE A 77 -3.20 -4.05 20.62
CA ILE A 77 -1.79 -4.36 20.41
C ILE A 77 -1.72 -5.67 19.61
N TYR A 78 -1.13 -5.62 18.43
CA TYR A 78 -0.88 -6.80 17.57
C TYR A 78 0.57 -7.24 17.75
N GLY A 79 0.76 -8.38 18.40
CA GLY A 79 2.03 -8.85 18.95
C GLY A 79 2.24 -8.38 20.39
N PHE A 80 3.16 -9.01 21.09
CA PHE A 80 3.41 -8.74 22.52
C PHE A 80 4.80 -8.14 22.80
N GLY A 81 5.80 -8.54 22.00
CA GLY A 81 7.19 -8.23 22.27
C GLY A 81 7.63 -8.82 23.62
N LEU A 82 8.22 -8.00 24.45
CA LEU A 82 8.51 -8.31 25.85
C LEU A 82 7.51 -7.63 26.82
N GLY A 83 6.33 -7.22 26.34
CA GLY A 83 5.31 -6.58 27.16
C GLY A 83 5.55 -5.08 27.43
N ASP A 84 6.58 -4.45 26.85
CA ASP A 84 6.97 -3.07 27.14
C ASP A 84 5.84 -2.07 26.88
N ASN A 85 5.08 -2.25 25.79
CA ASN A 85 3.95 -1.39 25.47
C ASN A 85 2.82 -1.53 26.47
N VAL A 86 2.51 -2.74 26.92
CA VAL A 86 1.52 -2.98 27.97
C VAL A 86 1.97 -2.34 29.27
N LYS A 87 3.24 -2.56 29.68
CA LYS A 87 3.85 -1.95 30.87
C LYS A 87 3.77 -0.43 30.84
N TYR A 88 4.14 0.18 29.69
CA TYR A 88 4.07 1.64 29.52
C TYR A 88 2.64 2.17 29.63
N LEU A 89 1.66 1.53 29.00
CA LEU A 89 0.26 1.95 29.01
C LEU A 89 -0.35 1.83 30.41
N LEU A 90 -0.09 0.73 31.14
CA LEU A 90 -0.54 0.54 32.50
C LEU A 90 0.08 1.56 33.46
N ASN A 91 1.35 1.94 33.27
CA ASN A 91 1.99 3.00 34.04
C ASN A 91 1.35 4.39 33.79
N LYS A 92 0.87 4.64 32.57
CA LYS A 92 0.18 5.89 32.22
C LYS A 92 -1.27 5.93 32.67
N ASN A 93 -1.98 4.82 32.53
CA ASN A 93 -3.36 4.66 32.94
C ASN A 93 -3.59 3.21 33.42
N PRO A 94 -3.52 2.94 34.72
CA PRO A 94 -3.73 1.59 35.26
C PRO A 94 -5.10 0.97 34.92
N LYS A 95 -6.07 1.77 34.45
CA LYS A 95 -7.43 1.34 34.06
C LYS A 95 -7.62 1.32 32.52
N ALA A 96 -6.57 1.47 31.71
CA ALA A 96 -6.69 1.44 30.26
C ALA A 96 -7.26 0.08 29.79
N ASP A 97 -8.24 0.10 28.89
CA ASP A 97 -8.74 -1.12 28.21
C ASP A 97 -7.71 -1.50 27.12
N ILE A 98 -6.93 -2.55 27.38
CA ILE A 98 -5.88 -3.02 26.49
C ILE A 98 -6.26 -4.39 25.95
N ARG A 99 -6.24 -4.55 24.60
CA ARG A 99 -6.53 -5.80 23.92
C ARG A 99 -5.29 -6.25 23.17
N VAL A 100 -4.71 -7.37 23.57
CA VAL A 100 -3.48 -7.92 23.00
C VAL A 100 -3.80 -9.11 22.13
N PHE A 101 -3.49 -9.01 20.85
CA PHE A 101 -3.61 -10.10 19.88
C PHE A 101 -2.25 -10.76 19.72
N ILE A 102 -2.12 -12.00 20.18
CA ILE A 102 -0.85 -12.73 20.16
C ILE A 102 -0.61 -13.31 18.76
N LEU A 103 0.34 -12.70 18.02
CA LEU A 103 0.68 -13.07 16.65
C LEU A 103 1.56 -14.32 16.54
N ASN A 104 2.34 -14.63 17.59
CA ASN A 104 3.26 -15.75 17.64
C ASN A 104 3.05 -16.54 18.95
N PRO A 105 2.01 -17.40 19.02
CA PRO A 105 1.61 -18.04 20.27
C PRO A 105 2.70 -18.96 20.86
N ALA A 106 3.43 -19.71 20.03
CA ALA A 106 4.55 -20.55 20.51
C ALA A 106 5.69 -19.70 21.11
N LEU A 107 5.99 -18.54 20.49
CA LEU A 107 6.96 -17.60 21.06
C LEU A 107 6.47 -17.05 22.41
N PHE A 108 5.21 -16.61 22.48
CA PHE A 108 4.64 -16.08 23.72
C PHE A 108 4.76 -17.09 24.89
N LEU A 109 4.47 -18.38 24.65
CA LEU A 109 4.68 -19.43 25.65
C LEU A 109 6.14 -19.54 26.11
N LYS A 110 7.11 -19.43 25.20
CA LYS A 110 8.54 -19.42 25.55
C LYS A 110 8.92 -18.22 26.42
N LEU A 111 8.35 -17.03 26.11
CA LEU A 111 8.60 -15.82 26.89
C LEU A 111 8.11 -15.96 28.34
N LEU A 112 7.03 -16.69 28.61
CA LEU A 112 6.55 -16.98 29.97
C LEU A 112 7.57 -17.73 30.82
N SER A 113 8.56 -18.43 30.21
CA SER A 113 9.64 -19.15 30.91
C SER A 113 10.90 -18.32 31.10
N ILE A 114 11.00 -17.14 30.44
CA ILE A 114 12.24 -16.35 30.36
C ILE A 114 12.16 -15.10 31.24
N ASP A 115 11.05 -14.39 31.24
CA ASP A 115 10.88 -13.10 31.94
C ASP A 115 9.97 -13.30 33.16
N ASP A 116 10.52 -13.09 34.37
CA ASP A 116 9.83 -13.29 35.62
C ASP A 116 8.89 -12.15 36.01
N GLU A 117 8.96 -10.99 35.33
CA GLU A 117 8.09 -9.84 35.58
C GLU A 117 6.77 -9.87 34.80
N LEU A 118 6.60 -10.76 33.80
CA LEU A 118 5.42 -10.77 32.91
C LEU A 118 4.10 -10.95 33.66
N HIS A 119 4.11 -11.68 34.79
CA HIS A 119 2.92 -11.86 35.64
C HIS A 119 2.32 -10.52 36.11
N THR A 120 3.12 -9.45 36.21
CA THR A 120 2.67 -8.13 36.61
C THR A 120 1.79 -7.44 35.58
N LEU A 121 1.85 -7.88 34.31
CA LEU A 121 1.12 -7.32 33.17
C LEU A 121 -0.24 -8.00 32.94
N PHE A 122 -0.48 -9.15 33.53
CA PHE A 122 -1.72 -9.89 33.41
C PHE A 122 -2.79 -9.34 34.38
N LYS A 123 -3.38 -8.20 33.98
CA LYS A 123 -4.44 -7.49 34.77
C LYS A 123 -5.81 -7.73 34.14
N ALA A 124 -6.87 -7.55 34.93
CA ALA A 124 -8.26 -7.75 34.49
C ALA A 124 -8.70 -6.83 33.32
N ASN A 125 -8.02 -5.71 33.13
CA ASN A 125 -8.26 -4.77 32.02
C ASN A 125 -7.29 -4.96 30.85
N VAL A 126 -6.46 -6.03 30.86
CA VAL A 126 -5.61 -6.43 29.74
C VAL A 126 -6.12 -7.77 29.22
N ASN A 127 -6.76 -7.73 28.05
CA ASN A 127 -7.41 -8.88 27.45
C ASN A 127 -6.51 -9.52 26.39
N PHE A 128 -6.08 -10.75 26.62
CA PHE A 128 -5.28 -11.53 25.65
C PHE A 128 -6.20 -12.39 24.78
N SER A 129 -5.89 -12.46 23.49
CA SER A 129 -6.62 -13.30 22.53
C SER A 129 -5.72 -13.82 21.42
N LEU A 130 -6.12 -14.98 20.87
CA LEU A 130 -5.59 -15.46 19.59
C LEU A 130 -6.41 -14.82 18.48
N PRO A 131 -5.75 -14.20 17.50
CA PRO A 131 -6.46 -13.65 16.35
C PRO A 131 -6.92 -14.75 15.39
N ASP A 132 -7.81 -14.36 14.48
CA ASP A 132 -8.24 -15.14 13.32
C ASP A 132 -8.17 -14.27 12.04
N ASP A 133 -8.55 -14.85 10.89
CA ASP A 133 -8.53 -14.14 9.62
C ASP A 133 -9.54 -12.99 9.54
N ASN A 134 -10.58 -12.98 10.40
CA ASN A 134 -11.60 -11.94 10.48
C ASN A 134 -11.27 -10.87 11.54
N THR A 135 -10.17 -11.02 12.27
CA THR A 135 -9.76 -10.04 13.29
C THR A 135 -9.64 -8.65 12.68
N CYS A 136 -10.42 -7.69 13.20
CA CYS A 136 -10.38 -6.31 12.75
C CYS A 136 -9.04 -5.65 13.07
N ILE A 137 -8.59 -4.74 12.20
CA ILE A 137 -7.45 -3.86 12.46
C ILE A 137 -7.99 -2.50 12.89
N TYR A 138 -7.68 -2.10 14.11
CA TYR A 138 -8.17 -0.86 14.71
C TYR A 138 -7.15 0.27 14.53
N SER A 139 -7.64 1.49 14.32
CA SER A 139 -6.78 2.68 14.17
C SER A 139 -6.07 3.07 15.47
N ASN A 140 -6.73 2.86 16.64
CA ASN A 140 -6.11 3.09 17.96
C ASN A 140 -5.31 1.86 18.38
N SER A 141 -4.19 1.61 17.70
CA SER A 141 -3.44 0.37 17.88
C SER A 141 -1.93 0.53 17.73
N ILE A 142 -1.22 -0.47 18.25
CA ILE A 142 0.20 -0.72 18.05
C ILE A 142 0.37 -2.04 17.31
N ILE A 143 1.27 -2.06 16.34
CA ILE A 143 1.66 -3.27 15.62
C ILE A 143 3.14 -3.53 15.89
N MET A 144 3.46 -4.68 16.48
CA MET A 144 4.83 -5.12 16.76
C MET A 144 5.47 -5.61 15.47
N GLN A 145 6.15 -4.72 14.75
CA GLN A 145 6.74 -5.02 13.43
C GLN A 145 7.72 -6.18 13.48
N SER A 146 8.51 -6.31 14.55
CA SER A 146 9.43 -7.43 14.76
C SER A 146 8.72 -8.80 14.70
N GLU A 147 7.50 -8.88 15.21
CA GLU A 147 6.73 -10.12 15.27
C GLU A 147 6.03 -10.51 13.96
N LEU A 148 5.84 -9.59 13.05
CA LEU A 148 5.19 -9.88 11.76
C LEU A 148 6.03 -10.85 10.90
N LEU A 149 7.35 -10.84 11.08
CA LEU A 149 8.30 -11.58 10.24
C LEU A 149 8.94 -12.80 10.96
N ILE A 150 8.68 -13.02 12.25
CA ILE A 150 9.27 -14.11 13.03
C ILE A 150 8.69 -15.47 12.62
N ASP A 151 7.40 -15.56 12.38
CA ASP A 151 6.71 -16.75 11.89
C ASP A 151 5.71 -16.36 10.83
N SER A 152 6.07 -16.59 9.55
CA SER A 152 5.23 -16.19 8.41
C SER A 152 4.03 -17.12 8.19
N LYS A 153 3.96 -18.30 8.83
CA LYS A 153 2.88 -19.28 8.60
C LYS A 153 1.69 -19.04 9.52
N THR A 154 1.97 -18.79 10.82
CA THR A 154 0.93 -18.60 11.82
C THR A 154 0.25 -17.23 11.63
N PHE A 155 -1.06 -17.24 11.43
CA PHE A 155 -1.89 -16.05 11.14
C PHE A 155 -1.43 -15.22 9.94
N ASN A 156 -0.97 -15.89 8.88
CA ASN A 156 -0.38 -15.25 7.70
C ASN A 156 -1.29 -14.18 7.07
N ASN A 157 -2.58 -14.46 6.91
CA ASN A 157 -3.53 -13.50 6.32
C ASN A 157 -3.63 -12.23 7.16
N LEU A 158 -3.72 -12.35 8.49
CA LEU A 158 -3.76 -11.18 9.36
C LEU A 158 -2.43 -10.43 9.34
N LYS A 159 -1.28 -11.12 9.38
CA LYS A 159 0.04 -10.49 9.33
C LYS A 159 0.22 -9.70 8.04
N SER A 160 -0.18 -10.25 6.91
CA SER A 160 -0.17 -9.54 5.63
C SER A 160 -1.05 -8.27 5.67
N ARG A 161 -2.27 -8.36 6.21
CA ARG A 161 -3.15 -7.20 6.38
C ARG A 161 -2.57 -6.14 7.32
N LEU A 162 -1.86 -6.54 8.38
CA LEU A 162 -1.17 -5.62 9.29
C LEU A 162 0.01 -4.91 8.61
N ILE A 163 0.77 -5.61 7.78
CA ILE A 163 1.84 -5.02 6.95
C ILE A 163 1.24 -3.97 6.02
N ASN A 164 0.18 -4.32 5.28
CA ASN A 164 -0.51 -3.39 4.39
C ASN A 164 -1.05 -2.16 5.13
N PHE A 165 -1.60 -2.34 6.31
CA PHE A 165 -2.06 -1.23 7.15
C PHE A 165 -0.92 -0.28 7.54
N LEU A 166 0.25 -0.82 7.92
CA LEU A 166 1.45 -0.02 8.21
C LEU A 166 1.96 0.74 6.97
N ASP A 167 2.00 0.07 5.83
CA ASP A 167 2.48 0.65 4.58
C ASP A 167 1.54 1.75 4.08
N ASN A 168 0.23 1.56 4.19
CA ASN A 168 -0.76 2.60 3.90
C ASN A 168 -0.61 3.83 4.83
N ASN A 169 -0.40 3.61 6.12
CA ASN A 169 -0.16 4.71 7.06
C ASN A 169 1.13 5.47 6.72
N PHE A 170 2.19 4.75 6.37
CA PHE A 170 3.45 5.37 5.94
C PHE A 170 3.26 6.18 4.65
N ALA A 171 2.59 5.64 3.65
CA ALA A 171 2.31 6.35 2.39
C ALA A 171 1.47 7.62 2.63
N ASN A 172 0.45 7.55 3.48
CA ASN A 172 -0.36 8.71 3.86
C ASN A 172 0.46 9.77 4.63
N ASP A 173 1.30 9.37 5.59
CA ASP A 173 2.17 10.28 6.32
C ASP A 173 3.19 10.94 5.38
N TYR A 174 3.76 10.19 4.44
CA TYR A 174 4.68 10.70 3.42
C TYR A 174 3.99 11.70 2.50
N PHE A 175 2.82 11.35 1.95
CA PHE A 175 2.01 12.25 1.14
C PHE A 175 1.69 13.57 1.87
N ASN A 176 1.21 13.50 3.11
CA ASN A 176 0.87 14.67 3.89
C ASN A 176 2.07 15.60 4.13
N LYS A 177 3.26 15.04 4.30
CA LYS A 177 4.49 15.83 4.55
C LYS A 177 5.07 16.44 3.28
N THR A 178 4.99 15.74 2.16
CA THR A 178 5.73 16.11 0.93
C THR A 178 4.85 16.69 -0.16
N THR A 179 3.72 16.07 -0.44
CA THR A 179 2.93 16.30 -1.65
C THR A 179 1.67 17.12 -1.41
N LYS A 180 1.05 16.99 -0.24
CA LYS A 180 -0.25 17.61 0.06
C LYS A 180 -0.28 19.12 -0.20
N LYS A 181 0.77 19.85 0.16
CA LYS A 181 0.85 21.31 -0.05
C LYS A 181 0.79 21.68 -1.55
N LEU A 182 1.43 20.88 -2.40
CA LEU A 182 1.42 21.08 -3.85
C LEU A 182 0.03 20.78 -4.42
N PHE A 183 -0.60 19.69 -3.95
CA PHE A 183 -1.98 19.34 -4.33
C PHE A 183 -2.95 20.47 -3.98
N ASP A 184 -2.94 20.91 -2.72
CA ASP A 184 -3.81 22.00 -2.25
C ASP A 184 -3.58 23.31 -3.03
N LYS A 185 -2.32 23.59 -3.37
CA LYS A 185 -1.96 24.76 -4.21
C LYS A 185 -2.55 24.60 -5.60
N ASN A 186 -2.31 23.47 -6.27
CA ASN A 186 -2.79 23.27 -7.64
C ASN A 186 -4.32 23.29 -7.72
N ILE A 187 -5.05 22.70 -6.76
CA ILE A 187 -6.52 22.80 -6.71
C ILE A 187 -6.97 24.28 -6.65
N LYS A 188 -6.31 25.09 -5.81
CA LYS A 188 -6.62 26.52 -5.73
C LYS A 188 -6.33 27.26 -7.04
N ASP A 189 -5.18 26.97 -7.64
CA ASP A 189 -4.77 27.59 -8.92
C ASP A 189 -5.72 27.18 -10.06
N ASN A 190 -6.27 25.96 -10.01
CA ASN A 190 -7.20 25.42 -11.00
C ASN A 190 -8.66 25.80 -10.74
N PHE A 191 -9.01 26.38 -9.59
CA PHE A 191 -10.39 26.57 -9.15
C PHE A 191 -11.29 27.23 -10.21
N GLU A 192 -10.86 28.34 -10.78
CA GLU A 192 -11.65 29.05 -11.81
C GLU A 192 -11.62 28.33 -13.17
N LEU A 193 -10.53 27.66 -13.50
CA LEU A 193 -10.40 26.87 -14.72
C LEU A 193 -11.36 25.67 -14.71
N LEU A 194 -11.40 24.93 -13.59
CA LEU A 194 -12.25 23.73 -13.45
C LEU A 194 -13.75 24.03 -13.55
N LYS A 195 -14.20 25.26 -13.24
CA LYS A 195 -15.61 25.66 -13.48
C LYS A 195 -16.01 25.65 -14.96
N ASN A 196 -15.04 25.83 -15.84
CA ASN A 196 -15.27 25.91 -17.29
C ASN A 196 -14.90 24.59 -18.01
N GLU A 197 -14.19 23.67 -17.32
CA GLU A 197 -13.83 22.37 -17.89
C GLU A 197 -14.94 21.34 -17.64
N LYS A 198 -15.02 20.35 -18.54
CA LYS A 198 -16.02 19.28 -18.42
C LYS A 198 -15.51 18.17 -17.51
N ALA A 199 -16.33 17.73 -16.58
CA ALA A 199 -16.06 16.52 -15.81
C ALA A 199 -16.23 15.27 -16.69
N LEU A 200 -15.45 14.24 -16.41
CA LEU A 200 -15.62 12.92 -17.01
C LEU A 200 -16.92 12.30 -16.50
N THR A 201 -17.86 12.01 -17.38
CA THR A 201 -19.17 11.47 -17.05
C THR A 201 -19.31 10.02 -17.52
N GLN A 202 -20.28 9.29 -16.95
CA GLN A 202 -20.61 7.95 -17.40
C GLN A 202 -21.01 7.91 -18.88
N GLU A 203 -21.72 8.94 -19.38
CA GLU A 203 -22.09 9.05 -20.80
C GLU A 203 -20.88 9.05 -21.74
N ILE A 204 -19.77 9.67 -21.32
CA ILE A 204 -18.51 9.67 -22.09
C ILE A 204 -17.88 8.30 -22.03
N LEU A 205 -17.82 7.69 -20.85
CA LEU A 205 -17.22 6.37 -20.63
C LEU A 205 -18.00 5.25 -21.33
N ASP A 206 -19.32 5.35 -21.44
CA ASP A 206 -20.16 4.37 -22.14
C ASP A 206 -19.88 4.29 -23.65
N LYS A 207 -19.18 5.29 -24.21
CA LYS A 207 -18.72 5.30 -25.61
C LYS A 207 -17.41 4.53 -25.83
N TYR A 208 -16.70 4.17 -24.75
CA TYR A 208 -15.46 3.42 -24.87
C TYR A 208 -15.74 1.97 -25.28
N PRO A 209 -14.82 1.35 -26.06
CA PRO A 209 -14.98 -0.05 -26.48
C PRO A 209 -14.87 -1.01 -25.29
N LYS A 210 -15.26 -2.26 -25.53
CA LYS A 210 -15.22 -3.29 -24.48
C LYS A 210 -13.83 -3.91 -24.29
N GLU A 211 -12.91 -3.65 -25.18
CA GLU A 211 -11.53 -4.05 -25.09
C GLU A 211 -10.63 -2.81 -25.03
N ILE A 212 -9.87 -2.72 -23.96
CA ILE A 212 -9.02 -1.56 -23.65
C ILE A 212 -7.63 -2.06 -23.29
N MET A 213 -6.61 -1.41 -23.80
CA MET A 213 -5.25 -1.60 -23.31
C MET A 213 -4.77 -0.37 -22.55
N ILE A 214 -3.97 -0.63 -21.52
CA ILE A 214 -3.41 0.40 -20.63
C ILE A 214 -1.91 0.24 -20.63
N THR A 215 -1.19 1.33 -20.87
CA THR A 215 0.26 1.38 -20.75
C THR A 215 0.68 2.13 -19.50
N ALA A 216 1.51 1.49 -18.67
CA ALA A 216 2.26 2.10 -17.59
C ALA A 216 3.75 2.15 -17.94
N SER A 217 4.56 2.79 -17.10
CA SER A 217 5.96 3.06 -17.41
C SER A 217 6.95 2.02 -16.89
N GLY A 218 6.49 0.82 -16.51
CA GLY A 218 7.41 -0.25 -16.12
C GLY A 218 8.30 -0.69 -17.29
N PRO A 219 9.54 -1.17 -17.02
CA PRO A 219 10.52 -1.51 -18.05
C PRO A 219 10.05 -2.56 -19.08
N SER A 220 9.09 -3.42 -18.71
CA SER A 220 8.53 -4.42 -19.64
C SER A 220 7.70 -3.81 -20.77
N LEU A 221 7.35 -2.51 -20.71
CA LEU A 221 6.67 -1.85 -21.82
C LEU A 221 7.55 -1.87 -23.09
N GLU A 222 8.85 -1.68 -22.93
CA GLU A 222 9.81 -1.72 -24.04
C GLU A 222 9.81 -3.09 -24.73
N ASP A 223 9.70 -4.17 -23.94
CA ASP A 223 9.70 -5.54 -24.47
C ASP A 223 8.41 -5.86 -25.26
N ASN A 224 7.34 -5.11 -25.03
CA ASN A 224 6.01 -5.36 -25.60
C ASN A 224 5.52 -4.27 -26.56
N ILE A 225 6.39 -3.34 -26.95
CA ILE A 225 5.99 -2.14 -27.70
C ILE A 225 5.37 -2.46 -29.06
N GLU A 226 5.86 -3.49 -29.74
CA GLU A 226 5.30 -3.93 -31.03
C GLU A 226 3.89 -4.51 -30.85
N THR A 227 3.65 -5.28 -29.78
CA THR A 227 2.30 -5.78 -29.46
C THR A 227 1.35 -4.63 -29.19
N VAL A 228 1.79 -3.58 -28.46
CA VAL A 228 0.98 -2.36 -28.25
C VAL A 228 0.66 -1.71 -29.59
N ARG A 229 1.64 -1.56 -30.48
CA ARG A 229 1.46 -0.98 -31.82
C ARG A 229 0.45 -1.77 -32.64
N GLU A 230 0.59 -3.09 -32.70
CA GLU A 230 -0.29 -3.98 -33.47
C GLU A 230 -1.73 -3.89 -32.98
N LEU A 231 -1.95 -4.01 -31.67
CA LEU A 231 -3.27 -3.92 -31.05
C LEU A 231 -3.92 -2.56 -31.27
N HIS A 232 -3.15 -1.46 -31.17
CA HIS A 232 -3.63 -0.11 -31.44
C HIS A 232 -4.04 0.04 -32.91
N ASN A 233 -3.22 -0.45 -33.83
CA ASN A 233 -3.55 -0.44 -35.26
C ASN A 233 -4.79 -1.28 -35.59
N CYS A 234 -5.09 -2.31 -34.80
CA CYS A 234 -6.32 -3.10 -34.89
C CYS A 234 -7.53 -2.43 -34.24
N GLY A 235 -7.39 -1.22 -33.68
CA GLY A 235 -8.49 -0.44 -33.11
C GLY A 235 -8.78 -0.70 -31.63
N VAL A 236 -7.87 -1.38 -30.91
CA VAL A 236 -7.96 -1.49 -29.44
C VAL A 236 -7.65 -0.13 -28.82
N LEU A 237 -8.56 0.40 -28.00
CA LEU A 237 -8.39 1.70 -27.35
C LEU A 237 -7.17 1.70 -26.45
N LEU A 238 -6.26 2.65 -26.65
CA LEU A 238 -5.05 2.83 -25.86
C LEU A 238 -5.21 3.95 -24.82
N ILE A 239 -5.20 3.58 -23.55
CA ILE A 239 -5.09 4.52 -22.43
C ILE A 239 -3.64 4.53 -21.95
N ALA A 240 -2.98 5.66 -21.99
CA ALA A 240 -1.61 5.85 -21.54
C ALA A 240 -1.59 6.55 -20.17
N ALA A 241 -0.98 5.91 -19.15
CA ALA A 241 -0.52 6.65 -17.98
C ALA A 241 0.60 7.61 -18.40
N ASP A 242 0.59 8.83 -17.89
CA ASP A 242 1.43 9.94 -18.37
C ASP A 242 2.92 9.60 -18.59
N THR A 243 3.57 8.97 -17.63
CA THR A 243 4.99 8.62 -17.73
C THR A 243 5.29 7.57 -18.81
N SER A 244 4.32 6.76 -19.24
CA SER A 244 4.48 5.81 -20.34
C SER A 244 4.65 6.50 -21.70
N LEU A 245 4.24 7.76 -21.80
CA LEU A 245 4.43 8.59 -23.00
C LEU A 245 5.92 8.74 -23.39
N THR A 246 6.84 8.57 -22.44
CA THR A 246 8.29 8.58 -22.76
C THR A 246 8.61 7.52 -23.81
N THR A 247 8.14 6.30 -23.62
CA THR A 247 8.37 5.20 -24.56
C THR A 247 7.47 5.32 -25.79
N LEU A 248 6.18 5.62 -25.58
CA LEU A 248 5.23 5.74 -26.70
C LEU A 248 5.67 6.82 -27.70
N ASN A 249 6.14 7.98 -27.22
CA ASN A 249 6.64 9.05 -28.10
C ASN A 249 7.90 8.67 -28.85
N ALA A 250 8.84 7.98 -28.21
CA ALA A 250 10.05 7.47 -28.87
C ALA A 250 9.69 6.52 -30.03
N GLU A 251 8.65 5.73 -29.83
CA GLU A 251 8.14 4.75 -30.79
C GLU A 251 7.06 5.31 -31.73
N LYS A 252 6.75 6.60 -31.63
CA LYS A 252 5.74 7.29 -32.47
C LYS A 252 4.33 6.69 -32.37
N ILE A 253 3.97 6.16 -31.20
CA ILE A 253 2.62 5.68 -30.90
C ILE A 253 1.87 6.80 -30.18
N ILE A 254 0.79 7.29 -30.78
CA ILE A 254 -0.07 8.34 -30.19
C ILE A 254 -1.27 7.67 -29.54
N PRO A 255 -1.46 7.76 -28.22
CA PRO A 255 -2.59 7.12 -27.54
C PRO A 255 -3.90 7.82 -27.82
N ASP A 256 -5.02 7.12 -27.62
CA ASP A 256 -6.37 7.69 -27.71
C ASP A 256 -6.70 8.52 -26.47
N VAL A 257 -6.19 8.08 -25.29
CA VAL A 257 -6.44 8.72 -24.01
C VAL A 257 -5.15 8.82 -23.23
N ILE A 258 -4.88 9.97 -22.67
CA ILE A 258 -3.80 10.20 -21.68
C ILE A 258 -4.46 10.43 -20.33
N VAL A 259 -4.01 9.71 -19.31
CA VAL A 259 -4.40 9.96 -17.91
C VAL A 259 -3.22 10.57 -17.18
N THR A 260 -3.43 11.72 -16.53
CA THR A 260 -2.42 12.38 -15.70
C THR A 260 -3.05 12.94 -14.43
N THR A 261 -2.52 12.54 -13.31
CA THR A 261 -3.05 12.92 -11.99
C THR A 261 -1.94 13.32 -11.03
N ASP A 262 -0.69 13.27 -11.47
CA ASP A 262 0.45 13.78 -10.71
C ASP A 262 0.47 15.32 -10.78
N ALA A 263 0.55 15.94 -9.61
CA ALA A 263 0.58 17.38 -9.46
C ALA A 263 1.84 18.05 -10.03
N ASN A 264 2.88 17.28 -10.34
CA ASN A 264 4.19 17.79 -10.75
C ASN A 264 4.71 17.21 -12.08
N VAL A 265 4.00 16.27 -12.70
CA VAL A 265 4.51 15.54 -13.88
C VAL A 265 4.85 16.47 -15.05
N TYR A 266 4.00 17.48 -15.31
CA TYR A 266 4.23 18.42 -16.40
C TYR A 266 5.51 19.24 -16.19
N VAL A 267 5.72 19.79 -14.99
CA VAL A 267 6.92 20.56 -14.66
C VAL A 267 8.17 19.68 -14.72
N ALA A 268 8.08 18.46 -14.21
CA ALA A 268 9.21 17.55 -14.15
C ALA A 268 9.60 16.96 -15.51
N LEU A 269 8.62 16.71 -16.38
CA LEU A 269 8.81 15.92 -17.60
C LEU A 269 8.33 16.63 -18.90
N LYS A 270 7.96 17.92 -18.86
CA LYS A 270 7.44 18.66 -20.02
C LYS A 270 8.33 18.56 -21.27
N ASP A 271 9.63 18.63 -21.07
CA ASP A 271 10.62 18.59 -22.18
C ASP A 271 10.82 17.17 -22.74
N ARG A 272 10.29 16.16 -22.09
CA ARG A 272 10.35 14.75 -22.53
C ARG A 272 9.01 14.25 -23.06
N ILE A 273 7.98 14.36 -22.22
CA ILE A 273 6.65 13.78 -22.46
C ILE A 273 5.78 14.71 -23.28
N PHE A 274 5.76 16.00 -22.92
CA PHE A 274 4.87 17.01 -23.47
C PHE A 274 5.61 18.06 -24.32
N LYS A 275 6.75 17.69 -24.91
CA LYS A 275 7.57 18.58 -25.73
C LYS A 275 6.79 19.13 -26.93
N ASP A 276 6.00 18.30 -27.59
CA ASP A 276 5.14 18.68 -28.71
C ASP A 276 3.69 18.31 -28.41
N LEU A 277 2.98 19.22 -27.76
CA LEU A 277 1.57 19.04 -27.47
C LEU A 277 0.70 18.94 -28.73
N GLY A 278 1.17 19.45 -29.87
CA GLY A 278 0.46 19.39 -31.14
C GLY A 278 0.16 17.96 -31.61
N LEU A 279 0.96 16.98 -31.18
CA LEU A 279 0.73 15.56 -31.44
C LEU A 279 -0.59 15.07 -30.86
N TYR A 280 -1.06 15.65 -29.77
CA TYR A 280 -2.20 15.17 -28.99
C TYR A 280 -3.52 15.90 -29.29
N LYS A 281 -3.63 16.60 -30.41
CA LYS A 281 -4.87 17.33 -30.80
C LYS A 281 -6.11 16.45 -30.88
N ASN A 282 -5.96 15.18 -31.17
CA ASN A 282 -7.04 14.19 -31.26
C ASN A 282 -7.04 13.21 -30.06
N THR A 283 -6.13 13.35 -29.12
CA THR A 283 -6.03 12.51 -27.93
C THR A 283 -6.81 13.14 -26.79
N THR A 284 -7.61 12.35 -26.07
CA THR A 284 -8.35 12.84 -24.90
C THR A 284 -7.42 12.91 -23.70
N LEU A 285 -7.36 14.05 -23.01
CA LEU A 285 -6.68 14.19 -21.73
C LEU A 285 -7.69 13.99 -20.59
N ILE A 286 -7.43 13.02 -19.72
CA ILE A 286 -8.13 12.88 -18.44
C ILE A 286 -7.16 13.32 -17.34
N PHE A 287 -7.55 14.33 -16.57
CA PHE A 287 -6.71 14.96 -15.58
C PHE A 287 -7.44 15.12 -14.23
N SER A 288 -6.69 15.22 -13.14
CA SER A 288 -7.26 15.46 -11.82
C SER A 288 -7.37 16.95 -11.48
N ALA A 289 -8.20 17.28 -10.50
CA ALA A 289 -8.35 18.65 -10.01
C ALA A 289 -7.02 19.28 -9.55
N HIS A 290 -6.06 18.46 -9.14
CA HIS A 290 -4.72 18.88 -8.68
C HIS A 290 -3.61 18.75 -9.72
N SER A 291 -3.93 18.39 -10.96
CA SER A 291 -2.95 18.38 -12.06
C SER A 291 -2.41 19.78 -12.33
N GLU A 292 -1.27 19.87 -12.97
CA GLU A 292 -0.57 21.13 -13.21
C GLU A 292 -1.32 22.01 -14.20
N LYS A 293 -1.59 23.27 -13.82
CA LYS A 293 -2.40 24.24 -14.58
C LYS A 293 -1.88 24.49 -15.99
N GLY A 294 -0.56 24.62 -16.14
CA GLY A 294 0.04 24.93 -17.44
C GLY A 294 -0.15 23.82 -18.48
N LEU A 295 -0.26 22.56 -18.07
CA LEU A 295 -0.63 21.46 -18.96
C LEU A 295 -2.09 21.60 -19.40
N ILE A 296 -3.01 21.79 -18.45
CA ILE A 296 -4.45 21.86 -18.72
C ILE A 296 -4.77 23.01 -19.69
N GLU A 297 -4.17 24.19 -19.48
CA GLU A 297 -4.37 25.37 -20.32
C GLU A 297 -3.82 25.20 -21.74
N LYS A 298 -2.68 24.53 -21.90
CA LYS A 298 -1.99 24.41 -23.19
C LYS A 298 -2.38 23.17 -23.99
N TYR A 299 -3.08 22.21 -23.36
CA TYR A 299 -3.44 20.97 -24.02
C TYR A 299 -4.43 21.21 -25.17
N PRO A 300 -4.12 20.77 -26.40
CA PRO A 300 -4.89 21.13 -27.60
C PRO A 300 -6.10 20.23 -27.86
N GLY A 301 -6.12 19.02 -27.27
CA GLY A 301 -7.15 18.00 -27.50
C GLY A 301 -8.35 18.13 -26.56
N PRO A 302 -9.32 17.21 -26.68
CA PRO A 302 -10.42 17.10 -25.73
C PRO A 302 -9.91 16.88 -24.31
N LYS A 303 -10.55 17.50 -23.31
CA LYS A 303 -10.14 17.41 -21.91
C LYS A 303 -11.33 17.11 -21.02
N PHE A 304 -11.10 16.22 -20.03
CA PHE A 304 -12.08 15.91 -19.00
C PHE A 304 -11.37 15.80 -17.65
N PHE A 305 -11.94 16.39 -16.62
CA PHE A 305 -11.37 16.23 -15.29
C PHE A 305 -12.07 15.16 -14.47
N ILE A 306 -11.29 14.54 -13.60
CA ILE A 306 -11.74 13.60 -12.58
C ILE A 306 -11.45 14.18 -11.21
N TYR A 307 -12.23 13.79 -10.20
CA TYR A 307 -12.02 14.23 -8.84
C TYR A 307 -12.25 13.12 -7.82
N GLN A 308 -11.68 13.31 -6.65
CA GLN A 308 -11.85 12.43 -5.49
C GLN A 308 -12.87 13.03 -4.52
N LYS A 309 -13.40 12.17 -3.65
CA LYS A 309 -14.28 12.62 -2.56
C LYS A 309 -13.65 13.71 -1.69
N ARG A 310 -12.34 13.66 -1.46
CA ARG A 310 -11.59 14.68 -0.70
C ARG A 310 -11.55 16.05 -1.38
N ASP A 311 -11.61 16.09 -2.71
CA ASP A 311 -11.51 17.33 -3.47
C ASP A 311 -12.79 18.15 -3.33
N LEU A 312 -13.93 17.53 -2.97
CA LEU A 312 -15.22 18.21 -2.74
C LEU A 312 -15.16 19.26 -1.64
N GLU A 313 -14.29 19.10 -0.65
CA GLU A 313 -14.09 20.09 0.42
C GLU A 313 -13.53 21.41 -0.13
N GLN A 314 -12.70 21.32 -1.19
CA GLN A 314 -12.06 22.47 -1.82
C GLN A 314 -12.80 22.96 -3.07
N LEU A 315 -13.68 22.14 -3.63
CA LEU A 315 -14.46 22.39 -4.84
C LEU A 315 -15.97 22.27 -4.56
N PRO A 316 -16.54 23.17 -3.74
CA PRO A 316 -17.92 23.05 -3.24
C PRO A 316 -19.00 23.16 -4.32
N TYR A 317 -18.66 23.62 -5.53
CA TYR A 317 -19.56 23.66 -6.69
C TYR A 317 -19.70 22.30 -7.40
N LEU A 318 -18.83 21.33 -7.09
CA LEU A 318 -18.98 19.96 -7.57
C LEU A 318 -20.02 19.24 -6.72
N THR A 319 -21.08 18.77 -7.35
CA THR A 319 -22.10 17.93 -6.70
C THR A 319 -21.91 16.49 -7.13
N LYS A 320 -22.42 15.55 -6.34
CA LYS A 320 -22.42 14.12 -6.68
C LYS A 320 -23.09 13.82 -8.04
N ASP A 321 -23.95 14.71 -8.50
CA ASP A 321 -24.71 14.54 -9.72
C ASP A 321 -23.95 14.99 -10.98
N ASN A 322 -22.84 15.72 -10.82
CA ASN A 322 -22.12 16.36 -11.93
C ASN A 322 -20.88 15.57 -12.40
N ALA A 323 -20.39 14.62 -11.63
CA ALA A 323 -19.25 13.79 -12.04
C ALA A 323 -19.14 12.51 -11.22
N ASP A 324 -18.68 11.46 -11.86
CA ASP A 324 -18.42 10.19 -11.21
C ASP A 324 -17.08 10.21 -10.47
N PHE A 325 -17.12 9.77 -9.19
CA PHE A 325 -15.88 9.55 -8.45
C PHE A 325 -15.05 8.45 -9.09
N ILE A 326 -13.78 8.73 -9.32
CA ILE A 326 -12.81 7.71 -9.65
C ILE A 326 -11.99 7.43 -8.40
N SER A 327 -11.97 6.17 -7.97
CA SER A 327 -11.13 5.74 -6.88
C SER A 327 -9.68 5.70 -7.36
N TYR A 328 -8.82 6.37 -6.63
CA TYR A 328 -7.39 6.45 -6.98
C TYR A 328 -6.63 5.40 -6.18
N GLY A 329 -6.11 4.41 -6.80
CA GLY A 329 -5.22 3.45 -6.17
C GLY A 329 -3.80 3.98 -5.91
N GLY A 330 -3.65 5.33 -5.82
CA GLY A 330 -2.39 6.00 -5.53
C GLY A 330 -1.42 6.10 -6.70
N SER A 331 -1.77 5.58 -7.88
CA SER A 331 -0.96 5.68 -9.11
C SER A 331 -1.82 5.96 -10.33
N VAL A 332 -1.26 6.64 -11.32
CA VAL A 332 -1.92 6.94 -12.60
C VAL A 332 -2.37 5.66 -13.31
N LEU A 333 -1.61 4.56 -13.18
CA LEU A 333 -2.01 3.25 -13.67
C LEU A 333 -3.34 2.79 -13.05
N ASN A 334 -3.46 2.84 -11.73
CA ASN A 334 -4.66 2.37 -11.03
C ASN A 334 -5.90 3.22 -11.38
N GLU A 335 -5.70 4.51 -11.60
CA GLU A 335 -6.73 5.41 -12.10
C GLU A 335 -7.15 5.08 -13.53
N SER A 336 -6.18 4.77 -14.40
CA SER A 336 -6.46 4.31 -15.76
C SER A 336 -7.28 3.02 -15.77
N VAL A 337 -6.97 2.08 -14.86
CA VAL A 337 -7.75 0.85 -14.68
C VAL A 337 -9.14 1.16 -14.16
N ALA A 338 -9.31 2.06 -13.19
CA ALA A 338 -10.62 2.46 -12.68
C ALA A 338 -11.49 3.11 -13.77
N ILE A 339 -10.89 3.91 -14.66
CA ILE A 339 -11.56 4.48 -15.84
C ILE A 339 -12.04 3.36 -16.78
N ALA A 340 -11.18 2.38 -17.09
CA ALA A 340 -11.54 1.26 -17.93
C ALA A 340 -12.64 0.37 -17.31
N ILE A 341 -12.61 0.13 -16.01
CA ILE A 341 -13.67 -0.59 -15.30
C ILE A 341 -15.01 0.18 -15.40
N LYS A 342 -15.00 1.48 -15.12
CA LYS A 342 -16.20 2.33 -15.22
C LYS A 342 -16.77 2.42 -16.64
N SER A 343 -15.93 2.32 -17.67
CA SER A 343 -16.39 2.24 -19.06
C SER A 343 -17.05 0.89 -19.41
N LYS A 344 -17.16 -0.01 -18.42
CA LYS A 344 -17.74 -1.35 -18.58
C LYS A 344 -16.95 -2.21 -19.60
N ALA A 345 -15.61 -2.05 -19.61
CA ALA A 345 -14.73 -2.90 -20.39
C ALA A 345 -14.93 -4.36 -20.01
N LYS A 346 -14.73 -5.28 -20.95
CA LYS A 346 -14.78 -6.74 -20.74
C LYS A 346 -13.40 -7.36 -20.76
N THR A 347 -12.46 -6.70 -21.42
CA THR A 347 -11.05 -7.10 -21.41
C THR A 347 -10.18 -5.86 -21.19
N ILE A 348 -9.31 -5.94 -20.21
CA ILE A 348 -8.32 -4.91 -19.89
C ILE A 348 -6.94 -5.53 -20.03
N LYS A 349 -6.13 -5.02 -20.98
CA LYS A 349 -4.77 -5.47 -21.26
C LYS A 349 -3.77 -4.54 -20.60
N LEU A 350 -2.89 -5.07 -19.76
CA LEU A 350 -1.94 -4.31 -18.94
C LEU A 350 -0.52 -4.45 -19.50
N PHE A 351 0.09 -3.34 -19.89
CA PHE A 351 1.46 -3.25 -20.42
C PHE A 351 2.31 -2.35 -19.51
N GLY A 352 3.55 -2.78 -19.21
CA GLY A 352 4.43 -2.01 -18.34
C GLY A 352 3.97 -1.91 -16.88
N CYS A 353 3.15 -2.85 -16.41
CA CYS A 353 2.61 -2.89 -15.05
C CYS A 353 3.51 -3.76 -14.15
N ASP A 354 4.79 -3.39 -14.01
CA ASP A 354 5.81 -4.27 -13.48
C ASP A 354 5.84 -4.36 -11.96
N PHE A 355 5.60 -3.27 -11.24
CA PHE A 355 5.69 -3.19 -9.78
C PHE A 355 6.97 -3.78 -9.17
N ALA A 356 8.00 -3.95 -10.01
CA ALA A 356 9.30 -4.50 -9.67
C ALA A 356 10.38 -3.79 -10.49
N PHE A 357 11.62 -3.93 -10.06
CA PHE A 357 12.77 -3.45 -10.80
C PHE A 357 13.16 -4.45 -11.88
N LYS A 358 13.63 -3.97 -13.03
CA LYS A 358 14.36 -4.75 -14.01
C LYS A 358 15.83 -4.32 -13.95
N GLY A 359 16.66 -5.09 -13.23
CA GLY A 359 17.99 -4.63 -12.83
C GLY A 359 17.87 -3.45 -11.84
N ASP A 360 18.46 -2.31 -12.20
CA ASP A 360 18.37 -1.07 -11.39
C ASP A 360 17.31 -0.08 -11.90
N ARG A 361 16.51 -0.47 -12.91
CA ARG A 361 15.50 0.37 -13.55
C ARG A 361 14.14 0.12 -12.95
N THR A 362 13.44 1.21 -12.60
CA THR A 362 12.04 1.21 -12.13
C THR A 362 11.06 1.56 -13.23
N HIS A 363 11.50 2.37 -14.21
CA HIS A 363 10.68 2.89 -15.31
C HIS A 363 11.37 2.73 -16.64
N THR A 364 10.59 2.84 -17.73
CA THR A 364 11.08 2.88 -19.11
C THR A 364 11.86 4.16 -19.40
N GLY A 365 12.75 4.12 -20.39
CA GLY A 365 13.61 5.24 -20.73
C GLY A 365 14.61 5.57 -19.62
N ASP A 366 15.15 6.78 -19.62
CA ASP A 366 16.12 7.26 -18.62
C ASP A 366 15.46 7.90 -17.38
N ILE A 367 14.23 7.55 -17.07
CA ILE A 367 13.58 8.00 -15.84
C ILE A 367 14.17 7.19 -14.69
N ALA A 368 15.29 7.64 -14.18
CA ALA A 368 15.90 7.08 -12.98
C ALA A 368 15.13 7.59 -11.78
N ASP A 369 14.51 6.67 -11.05
CA ASP A 369 13.89 7.00 -9.76
C ASP A 369 14.97 7.20 -8.71
N LYS A 370 15.30 8.46 -8.42
CA LYS A 370 16.24 8.83 -7.34
C LYS A 370 15.65 8.64 -5.94
N ALA A 371 14.39 8.22 -5.85
CA ALA A 371 13.62 8.20 -4.61
C ALA A 371 13.58 6.83 -3.92
N MET A 372 14.59 5.97 -4.10
CA MET A 372 14.71 4.80 -3.23
C MET A 372 15.04 5.23 -1.80
N SER A 373 14.09 5.02 -0.89
CA SER A 373 14.36 5.15 0.54
C SER A 373 15.36 4.07 0.97
N THR A 374 16.19 4.37 1.97
CA THR A 374 17.09 3.36 2.56
C THR A 374 16.35 2.17 3.15
N TYR A 375 15.05 2.32 3.44
CA TYR A 375 14.17 1.27 3.98
C TYR A 375 13.66 0.29 2.92
N ASP A 376 13.68 0.66 1.63
CA ASP A 376 13.17 -0.18 0.53
C ASP A 376 14.23 -1.11 -0.07
N LYS A 377 15.49 -0.98 0.34
CA LYS A 377 16.63 -1.72 -0.25
C LYS A 377 16.54 -3.25 -0.13
N GLU A 378 15.74 -3.75 0.80
CA GLU A 378 15.60 -5.19 1.09
C GLU A 378 14.23 -5.77 0.73
N LEU A 379 13.40 -5.02 0.00
CA LEU A 379 12.10 -5.53 -0.44
C LEU A 379 12.23 -6.26 -1.77
N TYR A 380 11.66 -7.45 -1.82
CA TYR A 380 11.63 -8.30 -3.01
C TYR A 380 10.23 -8.81 -3.26
N VAL A 381 9.87 -8.99 -4.53
CA VAL A 381 8.60 -9.54 -4.97
C VAL A 381 8.84 -10.67 -5.97
N GLU A 382 8.00 -11.69 -5.94
CA GLU A 382 8.02 -12.76 -6.93
C GLU A 382 7.45 -12.25 -8.26
N CYS A 383 8.22 -12.43 -9.33
CA CYS A 383 7.88 -12.02 -10.67
C CYS A 383 7.31 -13.17 -11.50
N ASN A 384 6.73 -12.84 -12.66
CA ASN A 384 6.09 -13.80 -13.54
C ASN A 384 7.06 -14.83 -14.15
N ASP A 385 8.35 -14.49 -14.26
CA ASP A 385 9.43 -15.38 -14.65
C ASP A 385 9.91 -16.32 -13.53
N GLY A 386 9.31 -16.23 -12.35
CA GLY A 386 9.67 -17.02 -11.16
C GLY A 386 10.86 -16.47 -10.37
N LEU A 387 11.44 -15.34 -10.78
CA LEU A 387 12.55 -14.71 -10.06
C LEU A 387 12.04 -13.77 -8.98
N MET A 388 12.85 -13.59 -7.93
CA MET A 388 12.64 -12.55 -6.92
C MET A 388 13.35 -11.28 -7.35
N GLN A 389 12.60 -10.22 -7.64
CA GLN A 389 13.14 -8.93 -8.04
C GLN A 389 12.95 -7.88 -6.94
N LYS A 390 13.81 -6.88 -6.91
CA LYS A 390 13.66 -5.73 -6.01
C LYS A 390 12.34 -5.02 -6.29
N THR A 391 11.73 -4.52 -5.22
CA THR A 391 10.56 -3.64 -5.29
C THR A 391 10.66 -2.57 -4.21
N ILE A 392 9.70 -1.65 -4.18
CA ILE A 392 9.56 -0.65 -3.12
C ILE A 392 8.15 -0.73 -2.52
N ARG A 393 7.98 -0.25 -1.29
CA ARG A 393 6.69 -0.29 -0.57
C ARG A 393 5.55 0.29 -1.38
N VAL A 394 5.79 1.41 -2.03
CA VAL A 394 4.76 2.09 -2.80
C VAL A 394 4.31 1.27 -4.02
N PHE A 395 5.22 0.53 -4.67
CA PHE A 395 4.85 -0.38 -5.77
C PHE A 395 4.01 -1.55 -5.28
N ASN A 396 4.35 -2.12 -4.13
CA ASN A 396 3.52 -3.16 -3.51
C ASN A 396 2.12 -2.65 -3.19
N LEU A 397 1.98 -1.45 -2.62
CA LEU A 397 0.67 -0.84 -2.35
C LEU A 397 -0.15 -0.65 -3.64
N TYR A 398 0.47 -0.18 -4.71
CA TYR A 398 -0.21 0.00 -5.99
C TYR A 398 -0.65 -1.33 -6.59
N ARG A 399 0.21 -2.37 -6.50
CA ARG A 399 -0.12 -3.72 -6.97
C ARG A 399 -1.26 -4.33 -6.17
N GLU A 400 -1.23 -4.25 -4.84
CA GLU A 400 -2.28 -4.77 -3.96
C GLU A 400 -3.62 -4.08 -4.18
N TYR A 401 -3.61 -2.76 -4.42
CA TYR A 401 -4.82 -2.03 -4.80
C TYR A 401 -5.38 -2.54 -6.13
N LEU A 402 -4.53 -2.76 -7.13
CA LEU A 402 -4.93 -3.34 -8.42
C LEU A 402 -5.52 -4.74 -8.25
N GLU A 403 -4.87 -5.59 -7.46
CA GLU A 403 -5.35 -6.95 -7.16
C GLU A 403 -6.71 -6.95 -6.44
N ASP A 404 -6.93 -6.00 -5.53
CA ASP A 404 -8.22 -5.80 -4.85
C ASP A 404 -9.33 -5.41 -5.85
N GLU A 405 -9.04 -4.46 -6.75
CA GLU A 405 -9.97 -4.09 -7.82
C GLU A 405 -10.27 -5.26 -8.77
N ILE A 406 -9.26 -6.02 -9.20
CA ILE A 406 -9.43 -7.23 -10.02
C ILE A 406 -10.34 -8.24 -9.30
N SER A 407 -10.17 -8.40 -7.99
CA SER A 407 -10.97 -9.35 -7.19
C SER A 407 -12.45 -9.00 -7.12
N LYS A 408 -12.80 -7.71 -7.21
CA LYS A 408 -14.17 -7.19 -7.18
C LYS A 408 -14.87 -7.29 -8.55
N HIS A 409 -14.10 -7.33 -9.65
CA HIS A 409 -14.60 -7.27 -11.01
C HIS A 409 -14.33 -8.57 -11.79
N LYS A 410 -14.87 -9.69 -11.29
CA LYS A 410 -14.67 -11.04 -11.86
C LYS A 410 -15.29 -11.23 -13.25
N ASP A 411 -16.14 -10.34 -13.68
CA ASP A 411 -16.75 -10.31 -15.01
C ASP A 411 -15.86 -9.63 -16.07
N ILE A 412 -14.71 -9.07 -15.66
CA ILE A 412 -13.70 -8.45 -16.51
C ILE A 412 -12.48 -9.37 -16.61
N ARG A 413 -12.00 -9.59 -17.82
CA ARG A 413 -10.78 -10.31 -18.11
C ARG A 413 -9.58 -9.34 -18.03
N PHE A 414 -8.71 -9.52 -17.04
CA PHE A 414 -7.45 -8.78 -16.93
C PHE A 414 -6.31 -9.61 -17.50
N GLU A 415 -5.59 -9.06 -18.48
CA GLU A 415 -4.43 -9.68 -19.14
C GLU A 415 -3.16 -8.91 -18.80
N ASN A 416 -2.16 -9.59 -18.25
CA ASN A 416 -0.86 -9.00 -17.93
C ASN A 416 0.19 -9.42 -18.94
N TYR A 417 0.75 -8.44 -19.65
CA TYR A 417 1.79 -8.64 -20.66
C TYR A 417 3.22 -8.49 -20.12
N SER A 418 3.38 -8.23 -18.82
CA SER A 418 4.69 -8.13 -18.18
C SER A 418 5.23 -9.51 -17.78
N LYS A 419 6.10 -10.10 -18.60
CA LYS A 419 6.72 -11.40 -18.30
C LYS A 419 7.76 -11.34 -17.17
N THR A 420 8.40 -10.20 -16.97
CA THR A 420 9.47 -9.99 -15.97
C THR A 420 9.02 -9.17 -14.78
N GLY A 421 7.81 -8.63 -14.78
CA GLY A 421 7.25 -7.87 -13.67
C GLY A 421 6.65 -8.75 -12.57
N ALA A 422 6.28 -8.13 -11.45
CA ALA A 422 5.65 -8.80 -10.32
C ALA A 422 4.37 -9.55 -10.73
N LYS A 423 4.13 -10.69 -10.12
CA LYS A 423 2.86 -11.40 -10.26
C LYS A 423 1.71 -10.51 -9.78
N ILE A 424 0.69 -10.36 -10.60
CA ILE A 424 -0.55 -9.64 -10.28
C ILE A 424 -1.64 -10.68 -10.07
N LYS A 425 -2.10 -10.82 -8.83
CA LYS A 425 -3.11 -11.82 -8.47
C LYS A 425 -4.43 -11.55 -9.18
N GLY A 426 -4.93 -12.55 -9.89
CA GLY A 426 -6.20 -12.47 -10.62
C GLY A 426 -6.06 -12.01 -12.07
N ALA A 427 -4.92 -11.48 -12.49
CA ALA A 427 -4.62 -11.22 -13.89
C ALA A 427 -4.03 -12.48 -14.58
N ILE A 428 -4.33 -12.64 -15.87
CA ILE A 428 -3.86 -13.74 -16.71
C ILE A 428 -2.55 -13.29 -17.37
N LEU A 429 -1.47 -14.04 -17.18
CA LEU A 429 -0.21 -13.79 -17.90
C LEU A 429 -0.37 -14.20 -19.37
N VAL A 430 0.08 -13.32 -20.28
CA VAL A 430 0.01 -13.51 -21.74
C VAL A 430 1.41 -13.55 -22.36
#